data_e5939a84de5085f9ebd4f7f5fe65b98f
#
_entry.id   e5939a84de5085f9ebd4f7f5fe65b98f
#
_cell.length_a   1.000
_cell.length_b   1.000
_cell.length_c   1.000
_cell.angle_alpha   90.00
_cell.angle_beta   90.00
_cell.angle_gamma   90.00
#
_symmetry.space_group_name_H-M   'P 1'
#
loop_
_entity.id
_entity.type
_entity.pdbx_description
1 polymer ?
#
loop_
_entity_poly.entity_id
_entity_poly.type
_entity_poly.pdbx_seq_one_letter_code
_entity_poly.pdbx_strand_id
1 'polypeptide(L)'
;IDRMLELSAGKGHSKHDSRQMVGLAAVQLGVGLRIVTIDVTADGSVRDQNLQVLINPTITHRSDELVDGREGCWSCGSICGNVQRSKELTLAALDRSGDPITLELTDFVARIAQHETDHLDGVRFPDRIPVDEPSRLHWVEPSEFATYRTEWQNWRHLCPRDVWEAMKNARLR
;
A
#
# COMPACT_ATOMS: atom_id res chain seq x y z
N ILE A 1 -3.57 -12.59 -12.55
CA ILE A 1 -2.19 -12.42 -12.05
C ILE A 1 -1.35 -11.64 -13.06
N ASP A 2 -1.26 -12.08 -14.35
CA ASP A 2 -0.41 -11.42 -15.35
C ASP A 2 -0.72 -9.94 -15.49
N ARG A 3 -1.99 -9.57 -15.52
CA ARG A 3 -2.41 -8.17 -15.55
C ARG A 3 -1.97 -7.38 -14.31
N MET A 4 -1.95 -8.01 -13.15
CA MET A 4 -1.44 -7.36 -11.92
C MET A 4 0.06 -7.09 -12.04
N LEU A 5 0.84 -8.07 -12.52
CA LEU A 5 2.28 -7.92 -12.71
C LEU A 5 2.61 -6.84 -13.76
N GLU A 6 1.89 -6.81 -14.89
CA GLU A 6 2.04 -5.76 -15.90
C GLU A 6 1.80 -4.35 -15.31
N LEU A 7 0.71 -4.20 -14.56
CA LEU A 7 0.35 -2.92 -13.93
C LEU A 7 1.40 -2.52 -12.89
N SER A 8 1.82 -3.45 -12.02
CA SER A 8 2.86 -3.19 -11.02
C SER A 8 4.19 -2.79 -11.66
N ALA A 9 4.54 -3.41 -12.79
CA ALA A 9 5.73 -3.04 -13.55
C ALA A 9 5.61 -1.73 -14.37
N GLY A 10 4.50 -0.99 -14.23
CA GLY A 10 4.26 0.25 -14.98
C GLY A 10 3.90 0.02 -16.45
N LYS A 11 3.53 -1.21 -16.82
CA LYS A 11 3.13 -1.55 -18.19
C LYS A 11 1.61 -1.50 -18.33
N GLY A 12 1.13 -0.90 -19.40
CA GLY A 12 -0.32 -0.89 -19.72
C GLY A 12 -1.12 0.25 -19.10
N HIS A 13 -0.49 1.25 -18.55
CA HIS A 13 -1.09 2.55 -18.23
C HIS A 13 -1.04 3.47 -19.47
N SER A 14 -1.87 4.51 -19.46
CA SER A 14 -1.77 5.56 -20.47
C SER A 14 -0.36 6.16 -20.43
N LYS A 15 0.07 6.81 -21.52
CA LYS A 15 1.39 7.45 -21.64
C LYS A 15 1.74 8.45 -20.49
N HIS A 16 0.77 8.79 -19.65
CA HIS A 16 0.91 9.74 -18.55
C HIS A 16 1.14 9.10 -17.17
N ASP A 17 1.03 7.78 -17.05
CA ASP A 17 1.22 7.09 -15.75
C ASP A 17 1.96 5.76 -15.93
N SER A 18 3.26 5.87 -16.14
CA SER A 18 4.18 4.73 -16.24
C SER A 18 4.87 4.42 -14.90
N ARG A 19 4.28 4.87 -13.77
CA ARG A 19 4.89 4.67 -12.46
C ARG A 19 4.78 3.20 -12.03
N GLN A 20 5.91 2.64 -11.65
CA GLN A 20 5.96 1.34 -11.01
C GLN A 20 5.23 1.39 -9.66
N MET A 21 4.48 0.34 -9.35
CA MET A 21 3.84 0.15 -8.05
C MET A 21 4.60 -0.89 -7.25
N VAL A 22 4.86 -0.60 -5.98
CA VAL A 22 5.55 -1.53 -5.07
C VAL A 22 4.63 -2.62 -4.52
N GLY A 23 3.31 -2.44 -4.67
CA GLY A 23 2.28 -3.40 -4.28
C GLY A 23 0.97 -3.16 -5.01
N LEU A 24 0.15 -4.21 -5.14
CA LEU A 24 -1.18 -4.17 -5.73
C LEU A 24 -2.02 -5.35 -5.25
N ALA A 25 -3.24 -5.09 -4.81
CA ALA A 25 -4.20 -6.12 -4.45
C ALA A 25 -5.24 -6.35 -5.56
N ALA A 26 -5.64 -7.59 -5.79
CA ALA A 26 -6.61 -7.95 -6.84
C ALA A 26 -7.96 -7.25 -6.68
N VAL A 27 -8.39 -6.99 -5.45
CA VAL A 27 -9.63 -6.28 -5.12
C VAL A 27 -9.63 -4.83 -5.63
N GLN A 28 -8.47 -4.21 -5.80
CA GLN A 28 -8.34 -2.86 -6.38
C GLN A 28 -8.66 -2.85 -7.89
N LEU A 29 -8.59 -4.01 -8.53
CA LEU A 29 -8.98 -4.22 -9.92
C LEU A 29 -10.40 -4.79 -10.07
N GLY A 30 -11.18 -4.82 -8.99
CA GLY A 30 -12.54 -5.37 -8.98
C GLY A 30 -12.60 -6.90 -8.96
N VAL A 31 -11.48 -7.59 -8.69
CA VAL A 31 -11.40 -9.04 -8.60
C VAL A 31 -11.42 -9.47 -7.14
N GLY A 32 -12.52 -10.11 -6.70
CA GLY A 32 -12.75 -10.53 -5.33
C GLY A 32 -11.94 -11.77 -4.91
N LEU A 33 -10.65 -11.81 -5.22
CA LEU A 33 -9.73 -12.87 -4.84
C LEU A 33 -8.67 -12.34 -3.89
N ARG A 34 -8.24 -13.17 -2.95
CA ARG A 34 -7.15 -12.86 -2.03
C ARG A 34 -5.80 -13.08 -2.71
N ILE A 35 -5.45 -12.16 -3.58
CA ILE A 35 -4.17 -12.14 -4.31
C ILE A 35 -3.57 -10.75 -4.22
N VAL A 36 -2.28 -10.69 -3.89
CA VAL A 36 -1.51 -9.45 -3.94
C VAL A 36 -0.20 -9.67 -4.71
N THR A 37 0.34 -8.58 -5.24
CA THR A 37 1.73 -8.52 -5.71
C THR A 37 2.48 -7.55 -4.81
N ILE A 38 3.69 -7.91 -4.39
CA ILE A 38 4.58 -7.01 -3.65
C ILE A 38 5.97 -7.05 -4.24
N ASP A 39 6.65 -5.91 -4.24
CA ASP A 39 8.07 -5.83 -4.57
C ASP A 39 8.90 -6.10 -3.31
N VAL A 40 9.48 -7.28 -3.22
CA VAL A 40 10.26 -7.72 -2.05
C VAL A 40 11.64 -7.07 -1.97
N THR A 41 12.03 -6.29 -2.96
CA THR A 41 13.28 -5.51 -2.98
C THR A 41 13.04 -4.01 -2.79
N ALA A 42 11.79 -3.59 -2.58
CA ALA A 42 11.43 -2.18 -2.44
C ALA A 42 12.10 -1.55 -1.22
N ASP A 43 12.80 -0.45 -1.44
CA ASP A 43 13.42 0.39 -0.40
C ASP A 43 12.92 1.84 -0.42
N GLY A 44 11.85 2.08 -1.18
CA GLY A 44 11.31 3.42 -1.42
C GLY A 44 11.96 4.16 -2.58
N SER A 45 13.00 3.59 -3.21
CA SER A 45 13.61 4.10 -4.44
C SER A 45 13.01 3.40 -5.67
N VAL A 46 13.23 4.00 -6.86
CA VAL A 46 12.84 3.36 -8.14
C VAL A 46 14.03 2.53 -8.63
N ARG A 47 13.88 1.21 -8.66
CA ARG A 47 14.89 0.24 -9.09
C ARG A 47 14.24 -0.91 -9.84
N ASP A 48 15.06 -1.86 -10.26
CA ASP A 48 14.56 -3.14 -10.76
C ASP A 48 13.73 -3.83 -9.68
N GLN A 49 12.50 -4.16 -10.02
CA GLN A 49 11.54 -4.77 -9.10
C GLN A 49 11.69 -6.29 -9.06
N ASN A 50 11.53 -6.85 -7.87
CA ASN A 50 11.30 -8.28 -7.67
C ASN A 50 9.87 -8.50 -7.17
N LEU A 51 8.93 -8.56 -8.11
CA LEU A 51 7.50 -8.71 -7.82
C LEU A 51 7.18 -10.17 -7.47
N GLN A 52 6.81 -10.40 -6.22
CA GLN A 52 6.26 -11.68 -5.75
C GLN A 52 4.74 -11.67 -5.82
N VAL A 53 4.16 -12.78 -6.29
CA VAL A 53 2.72 -13.04 -6.25
C VAL A 53 2.42 -13.83 -4.99
N LEU A 54 1.49 -13.33 -4.18
CA LEU A 54 1.07 -13.96 -2.94
C LEU A 54 -0.43 -14.26 -3.01
N ILE A 55 -0.76 -15.54 -2.99
CA ILE A 55 -2.15 -16.04 -3.03
C ILE A 55 -2.54 -16.46 -1.61
N ASN A 56 -3.70 -15.99 -1.16
CA ASN A 56 -4.21 -16.18 0.19
C ASN A 56 -3.20 -15.77 1.29
N PRO A 57 -2.59 -14.58 1.19
CA PRO A 57 -1.61 -14.16 2.16
C PRO A 57 -2.22 -14.01 3.55
N THR A 58 -1.48 -14.48 4.55
CA THR A 58 -1.82 -14.38 5.96
C THR A 58 -0.59 -13.95 6.75
N ILE A 59 -0.71 -12.86 7.50
CA ILE A 59 0.36 -12.43 8.42
C ILE A 59 0.25 -13.30 9.67
N THR A 60 1.25 -14.13 9.91
CA THR A 60 1.29 -15.11 11.01
C THR A 60 2.00 -14.57 12.25
N HIS A 61 2.87 -13.59 12.06
CA HIS A 61 3.57 -12.88 13.14
C HIS A 61 3.75 -11.41 12.80
N ARG A 62 3.73 -10.56 13.82
CA ARG A 62 4.07 -9.12 13.76
C ARG A 62 4.98 -8.77 14.93
N SER A 63 6.00 -7.95 14.69
CA SER A 63 6.78 -7.37 15.78
C SER A 63 5.95 -6.38 16.59
N ASP A 64 6.28 -6.27 17.88
CA ASP A 64 5.72 -5.22 18.76
C ASP A 64 6.29 -3.83 18.42
N GLU A 65 7.48 -3.80 17.80
CA GLU A 65 8.08 -2.56 17.35
C GLU A 65 7.27 -1.97 16.20
N LEU A 66 6.75 -0.76 16.43
CA LEU A 66 5.98 0.00 15.45
C LEU A 66 6.84 1.13 14.88
N VAL A 67 6.73 1.33 13.58
CA VAL A 67 7.44 2.40 12.87
C VAL A 67 6.46 3.29 12.11
N ASP A 68 6.64 4.58 12.24
CA ASP A 68 5.93 5.58 11.44
C ASP A 68 6.45 5.59 10.01
N GLY A 69 5.55 5.82 9.07
CA GLY A 69 5.95 5.96 7.69
C GLY A 69 4.83 6.44 6.78
N ARG A 70 5.23 7.13 5.72
CA ARG A 70 4.28 7.63 4.74
C ARG A 70 3.62 6.50 3.96
N GLU A 71 2.33 6.65 3.75
CA GLU A 71 1.56 5.82 2.82
C GLU A 71 0.74 6.69 1.87
N GLY A 72 0.53 6.18 0.68
CA GLY A 72 -0.38 6.69 -0.32
C GLY A 72 -0.89 5.51 -1.13
N CYS A 73 -2.04 5.65 -1.74
CA CYS A 73 -2.68 4.56 -2.47
C CYS A 73 -3.49 5.10 -3.64
N TRP A 74 -3.43 4.43 -4.79
CA TRP A 74 -4.29 4.76 -5.94
C TRP A 74 -5.78 4.76 -5.57
N SER A 75 -6.16 3.88 -4.66
CA SER A 75 -7.54 3.83 -4.16
C SER A 75 -7.92 5.02 -3.29
N CYS A 76 -6.98 5.88 -2.91
CA CYS A 76 -7.21 7.03 -2.04
C CYS A 76 -6.98 8.38 -2.76
N GLY A 77 -6.57 8.38 -4.04
CA GLY A 77 -6.32 9.62 -4.82
C GLY A 77 -5.22 10.48 -4.24
N SER A 78 -5.53 11.75 -3.95
CA SER A 78 -4.59 12.72 -3.36
C SER A 78 -4.39 12.57 -1.85
N ILE A 79 -5.06 11.60 -1.22
CA ILE A 79 -4.88 11.37 0.23
C ILE A 79 -3.62 10.54 0.44
N CYS A 80 -2.75 11.06 1.29
CA CYS A 80 -1.58 10.39 1.84
C CYS A 80 -1.64 10.44 3.37
N GLY A 81 -0.73 9.74 4.05
CA GLY A 81 -0.71 9.82 5.50
C GLY A 81 0.53 9.21 6.12
N ASN A 82 0.70 9.50 7.41
CA ASN A 82 1.68 8.88 8.26
C ASN A 82 1.01 7.75 9.04
N VAL A 83 1.39 6.51 8.74
CA VAL A 83 0.76 5.31 9.30
C VAL A 83 1.76 4.55 10.14
N GLN A 84 1.34 4.14 11.32
CA GLN A 84 2.09 3.24 12.19
C GLN A 84 1.90 1.79 11.72
N ARG A 85 3.00 1.07 11.54
CA ARG A 85 3.01 -0.35 11.14
C ARG A 85 4.03 -1.13 11.95
N SER A 86 3.80 -2.42 12.13
CA SER A 86 4.84 -3.33 12.63
C SER A 86 6.06 -3.27 11.70
N LYS A 87 7.24 -3.17 12.30
CA LYS A 87 8.51 -3.07 11.57
C LYS A 87 8.85 -4.38 10.85
N GLU A 88 8.53 -5.50 11.50
CA GLU A 88 8.82 -6.83 11.00
C GLU A 88 7.55 -7.68 11.01
N LEU A 89 7.46 -8.60 10.07
CA LEU A 89 6.38 -9.58 10.04
C LEU A 89 6.80 -10.87 9.35
N THR A 90 6.12 -11.97 9.71
CA THR A 90 6.14 -13.23 8.97
C THR A 90 4.83 -13.35 8.21
N LEU A 91 4.91 -13.65 6.92
CA LEU A 91 3.76 -13.80 6.04
C LEU A 91 3.80 -15.18 5.37
N ALA A 92 2.73 -15.96 5.55
CA ALA A 92 2.51 -17.21 4.85
C ALA A 92 1.56 -16.98 3.65
N ALA A 93 1.84 -17.61 2.52
CA ALA A 93 1.02 -17.53 1.31
C ALA A 93 1.24 -18.76 0.42
N LEU A 94 0.52 -18.84 -0.68
CA LEU A 94 0.91 -19.65 -1.81
C LEU A 94 1.57 -18.75 -2.86
N ASP A 95 2.57 -19.24 -3.53
CA ASP A 95 3.17 -18.57 -4.68
C ASP A 95 2.29 -18.70 -5.93
N ARG A 96 2.79 -18.17 -7.06
CA ARG A 96 2.07 -18.24 -8.33
C ARG A 96 1.82 -19.67 -8.85
N SER A 97 2.67 -20.62 -8.46
CA SER A 97 2.55 -22.04 -8.83
C SER A 97 1.58 -22.80 -7.93
N GLY A 98 1.18 -22.20 -6.80
CA GLY A 98 0.35 -22.80 -5.77
C GLY A 98 1.15 -23.49 -4.67
N ASP A 99 2.47 -23.33 -4.67
CA ASP A 99 3.35 -23.87 -3.64
C ASP A 99 3.36 -22.98 -2.38
N PRO A 100 3.37 -23.57 -1.18
CA PRO A 100 3.41 -22.81 0.06
C PRO A 100 4.75 -22.10 0.22
N ILE A 101 4.69 -20.80 0.57
CA ILE A 101 5.84 -19.97 0.87
C ILE A 101 5.65 -19.23 2.18
N THR A 102 6.77 -18.94 2.84
CA THR A 102 6.82 -18.08 4.03
C THR A 102 7.89 -17.01 3.81
N LEU A 103 7.53 -15.77 4.08
CA LEU A 103 8.40 -14.61 3.91
C LEU A 103 8.60 -13.92 5.25
N GLU A 104 9.87 -13.68 5.61
CA GLU A 104 10.26 -12.76 6.68
C GLU A 104 10.50 -11.39 6.06
N LEU A 105 9.70 -10.42 6.45
CA LEU A 105 9.68 -9.09 5.84
C LEU A 105 9.96 -8.01 6.89
N THR A 106 10.75 -7.02 6.51
CA THR A 106 11.14 -5.92 7.39
C THR A 106 10.91 -4.56 6.76
N ASP A 107 10.81 -3.54 7.59
CA ASP A 107 10.79 -2.12 7.22
C ASP A 107 9.78 -1.79 6.12
N PHE A 108 10.25 -1.27 4.99
CA PHE A 108 9.37 -0.81 3.92
C PHE A 108 8.61 -1.95 3.25
N VAL A 109 9.23 -3.13 3.07
CA VAL A 109 8.56 -4.30 2.49
C VAL A 109 7.49 -4.85 3.44
N ALA A 110 7.76 -4.87 4.74
CA ALA A 110 6.76 -5.23 5.75
C ALA A 110 5.56 -4.26 5.72
N ARG A 111 5.80 -2.96 5.51
CA ARG A 111 4.76 -1.95 5.34
C ARG A 111 3.90 -2.23 4.11
N ILE A 112 4.53 -2.51 2.95
CA ILE A 112 3.81 -2.86 1.71
C ILE A 112 2.92 -4.07 1.94
N ALA A 113 3.45 -5.14 2.51
CA ALA A 113 2.70 -6.37 2.76
C ALA A 113 1.48 -6.14 3.66
N GLN A 114 1.61 -5.32 4.71
CA GLN A 114 0.49 -4.91 5.57
C GLN A 114 -0.54 -4.09 4.81
N HIS A 115 -0.09 -3.15 3.96
CA HIS A 115 -0.96 -2.30 3.15
C HIS A 115 -1.80 -3.14 2.17
N GLU A 116 -1.15 -4.05 1.43
CA GLU A 116 -1.84 -4.87 0.44
C GLU A 116 -2.77 -5.90 1.10
N THR A 117 -2.38 -6.45 2.26
CA THR A 117 -3.24 -7.38 3.02
C THR A 117 -4.48 -6.66 3.55
N ASP A 118 -4.33 -5.41 4.01
CA ASP A 118 -5.47 -4.59 4.43
C ASP A 118 -6.52 -4.45 3.33
N HIS A 119 -6.10 -4.25 2.07
CA HIS A 119 -7.02 -4.17 0.94
C HIS A 119 -7.88 -5.42 0.80
N LEU A 120 -7.31 -6.61 1.04
CA LEU A 120 -8.05 -7.87 0.96
C LEU A 120 -9.14 -7.99 2.04
N ASP A 121 -8.98 -7.24 3.13
CA ASP A 121 -9.92 -7.20 4.26
C ASP A 121 -10.83 -5.95 4.21
N GLY A 122 -10.81 -5.22 3.07
CA GLY A 122 -11.62 -4.02 2.86
C GLY A 122 -11.13 -2.78 3.62
N VAL A 123 -9.94 -2.83 4.20
CA VAL A 123 -9.32 -1.73 4.95
C VAL A 123 -8.43 -0.93 4.02
N ARG A 124 -8.42 0.38 4.18
CA ARG A 124 -7.50 1.29 3.49
C ARG A 124 -6.65 2.04 4.51
N PHE A 125 -5.43 2.44 4.13
CA PHE A 125 -4.48 3.00 5.10
C PHE A 125 -5.02 4.18 5.93
N PRO A 126 -5.91 5.08 5.44
CA PRO A 126 -6.46 6.14 6.27
C PRO A 126 -7.30 5.61 7.44
N ASP A 127 -7.87 4.40 7.32
CA ASP A 127 -8.61 3.76 8.42
C ASP A 127 -7.69 3.27 9.55
N ARG A 128 -6.37 3.19 9.30
CA ARG A 128 -5.34 2.87 10.30
C ARG A 128 -4.85 4.07 11.09
N ILE A 129 -5.16 5.28 10.62
CA ILE A 129 -4.81 6.52 11.31
C ILE A 129 -5.86 6.78 12.40
N PRO A 130 -5.47 6.93 13.67
CA PRO A 130 -6.41 7.24 14.75
C PRO A 130 -7.19 8.53 14.47
N VAL A 131 -8.47 8.55 14.87
CA VAL A 131 -9.36 9.71 14.63
C VAL A 131 -8.90 10.95 15.38
N ASP A 132 -8.28 10.76 16.53
CA ASP A 132 -7.71 11.81 17.39
C ASP A 132 -6.32 12.29 16.95
N GLU A 133 -5.76 11.70 15.89
CA GLU A 133 -4.50 12.12 15.28
C GLU A 133 -4.69 12.67 13.83
N PRO A 134 -5.52 13.71 13.64
CA PRO A 134 -5.85 14.21 12.30
C PRO A 134 -4.65 14.78 11.55
N SER A 135 -3.60 15.18 12.27
CA SER A 135 -2.35 15.68 11.67
C SER A 135 -1.56 14.63 10.90
N ARG A 136 -1.93 13.35 11.01
CA ARG A 136 -1.32 12.26 10.26
C ARG A 136 -1.95 12.05 8.89
N LEU A 137 -3.09 12.65 8.59
CA LEU A 137 -3.77 12.55 7.30
C LEU A 137 -3.49 13.78 6.45
N HIS A 138 -2.95 13.58 5.28
CA HIS A 138 -2.40 14.62 4.42
C HIS A 138 -3.13 14.69 3.08
N TRP A 139 -3.27 15.92 2.55
CA TRP A 139 -3.66 16.14 1.17
C TRP A 139 -2.41 16.48 0.36
N VAL A 140 -2.20 15.78 -0.76
CA VAL A 140 -1.02 15.93 -1.60
C VAL A 140 -1.44 16.01 -3.06
N GLU A 141 -1.23 17.17 -3.67
CA GLU A 141 -1.50 17.33 -5.09
C GLU A 141 -0.51 16.50 -5.93
N PRO A 142 -0.91 16.02 -7.12
CA PRO A 142 -0.03 15.21 -7.97
C PRO A 142 1.33 15.84 -8.25
N SER A 143 1.39 17.16 -8.38
CA SER A 143 2.63 17.92 -8.59
C SER A 143 3.55 17.95 -7.36
N GLU A 144 3.03 17.68 -6.17
CA GLU A 144 3.73 17.76 -4.90
C GLU A 144 4.27 16.41 -4.42
N PHE A 145 3.92 15.30 -5.07
CA PHE A 145 4.33 13.97 -4.61
C PHE A 145 5.85 13.80 -4.49
N ALA A 146 6.63 14.45 -5.33
CA ALA A 146 8.10 14.38 -5.25
C ALA A 146 8.60 15.01 -3.95
N THR A 147 8.12 16.21 -3.62
CA THR A 147 8.45 16.92 -2.37
C THR A 147 7.91 16.17 -1.15
N TYR A 148 6.67 15.69 -1.22
CA TYR A 148 6.06 14.93 -0.13
C TYR A 148 6.89 13.69 0.26
N ARG A 149 7.55 13.03 -0.68
CA ARG A 149 8.38 11.86 -0.40
C ARG A 149 9.50 12.13 0.62
N THR A 150 10.05 13.33 0.64
CA THR A 150 11.16 13.73 1.51
C THR A 150 10.72 14.56 2.71
N GLU A 151 9.58 15.23 2.63
CA GLU A 151 9.15 16.22 3.62
C GLU A 151 7.85 15.81 4.37
N TRP A 152 7.37 14.60 4.17
CA TRP A 152 6.10 14.12 4.71
C TRP A 152 5.93 14.29 6.23
N GLN A 153 7.03 14.22 6.99
CA GLN A 153 7.03 14.39 8.45
C GLN A 153 6.64 15.81 8.89
N ASN A 154 6.89 16.78 8.03
CA ASN A 154 6.59 18.20 8.26
C ASN A 154 5.51 18.73 7.30
N TRP A 155 4.75 17.83 6.67
CA TRP A 155 3.73 18.21 5.70
C TRP A 155 2.60 18.98 6.37
N ARG A 156 2.22 20.12 5.78
CA ARG A 156 1.28 21.07 6.39
C ARG A 156 -0.13 21.03 5.79
N HIS A 157 -0.28 20.46 4.59
CA HIS A 157 -1.58 20.38 3.93
C HIS A 157 -2.32 19.16 4.47
N LEU A 158 -3.09 19.35 5.53
CA LEU A 158 -3.85 18.28 6.15
C LEU A 158 -5.09 17.94 5.33
N CYS A 159 -5.46 16.67 5.32
CA CYS A 159 -6.73 16.20 4.80
C CYS A 159 -7.73 16.06 5.96
N PRO A 160 -8.83 16.81 5.96
CA PRO A 160 -9.86 16.62 6.97
C PRO A 160 -10.44 15.20 6.93
N ARG A 161 -10.71 14.62 8.08
CA ARG A 161 -11.21 13.24 8.19
C ARG A 161 -12.55 13.04 7.46
N ASP A 162 -13.43 14.02 7.49
CA ASP A 162 -14.72 13.98 6.79
C ASP A 162 -14.57 13.88 5.27
N VAL A 163 -13.51 14.44 4.69
CA VAL A 163 -13.16 14.27 3.27
C VAL A 163 -12.87 12.80 2.98
N TRP A 164 -12.08 12.14 3.83
CA TRP A 164 -11.84 10.70 3.70
C TRP A 164 -13.13 9.89 3.82
N GLU A 165 -13.93 10.13 4.85
CA GLU A 165 -15.19 9.41 5.06
C GLU A 165 -16.17 9.61 3.89
N ALA A 166 -16.24 10.81 3.32
CA ALA A 166 -17.05 11.07 2.14
C ALA A 166 -16.57 10.28 0.92
N MET A 167 -15.26 10.24 0.68
CA MET A 167 -14.64 9.47 -0.42
C MET A 167 -14.84 7.96 -0.24
N LYS A 168 -14.73 7.46 0.98
CA LYS A 168 -14.96 6.07 1.33
C LYS A 168 -16.39 5.65 0.97
N ASN A 169 -17.36 6.45 1.37
CA ASN A 169 -18.77 6.17 1.16
C ASN A 169 -19.21 6.35 -0.31
N ALA A 170 -18.61 7.25 -1.06
CA ALA A 170 -18.93 7.47 -2.47
C ALA A 170 -18.55 6.26 -3.36
N ARG A 171 -17.55 5.50 -2.99
CA ARG A 171 -17.07 4.30 -3.73
C ARG A 171 -17.80 3.01 -3.36
N LEU A 172 -18.62 3.03 -2.33
CA LEU A 172 -19.48 1.90 -1.92
C LEU A 172 -20.86 1.91 -2.61
N ARG A 173 -21.12 2.89 -3.47
CA ARG A 173 -22.35 3.03 -4.28
C ARG A 173 -22.05 2.72 -5.75
#